data_d5a64a85cdce265af6ea72090df302fc
#
_entry.id   d5a64a85cdce265af6ea72090df302fc
#
_cell.length_a   1.000
_cell.length_b   1.000
_cell.length_c   1.000
_cell.angle_alpha   90.00
_cell.angle_beta   90.00
_cell.angle_gamma   90.00
#
_symmetry.space_group_name_H-M   'P 1'
#
loop_
_entity.id
_entity.type
_entity.pdbx_description
1 polymer ?
#
loop_
_entity_poly.entity_id
_entity_poly.type
_entity_poly.pdbx_seq_one_letter_code
_entity_poly.pdbx_strand_id
1 'polypeptide(L)'
;MADKKYESLKIENIVASGAIAESIDLVALSEKIENCELNKKRFPGAVYRIQDPKIAALIFSSGKVVLTGIRNDKALADGLAIIIKSLKKAGIKPLKEPRIAITNMVCSYNLGKYINLNKIVVTLNVENIEYEPEQFPGLCLLYTSDAADE
;
A
#
# COMPACT_ATOMS: atom_id res chain seq x y z
N MET A 1 3.82 9.14 -25.94
CA MET A 1 5.16 9.48 -25.42
C MET A 1 5.00 10.00 -24.01
N ALA A 2 5.59 9.31 -23.06
CA ALA A 2 5.64 9.83 -21.70
C ALA A 2 6.51 11.10 -21.70
N ASP A 3 6.03 12.14 -21.06
CA ASP A 3 6.72 13.41 -20.96
C ASP A 3 8.07 13.17 -20.25
N LYS A 4 9.20 13.52 -20.88
CA LYS A 4 10.55 13.35 -20.29
C LYS A 4 10.70 13.91 -18.89
N LYS A 5 9.81 14.83 -18.51
CA LYS A 5 9.72 15.44 -17.18
C LYS A 5 9.46 14.42 -16.05
N TYR A 6 8.87 13.28 -16.35
CA TYR A 6 8.49 12.26 -15.35
C TYR A 6 9.32 10.98 -15.42
N GLU A 7 10.36 10.90 -16.27
CA GLU A 7 11.22 9.71 -16.40
C GLU A 7 11.96 9.34 -15.11
N SER A 8 12.16 10.29 -14.18
CA SER A 8 12.79 10.06 -12.87
C SER A 8 11.80 9.83 -11.72
N LEU A 9 10.49 9.85 -12.01
CA LEU A 9 9.46 9.53 -11.03
C LEU A 9 9.44 8.02 -10.80
N LYS A 10 9.60 7.60 -9.54
CA LYS A 10 9.55 6.19 -9.14
C LYS A 10 8.37 5.92 -8.26
N ILE A 11 7.64 4.84 -8.55
CA ILE A 11 6.66 4.30 -7.62
C ILE A 11 7.41 3.51 -6.54
N GLU A 12 7.31 3.96 -5.30
CA GLU A 12 7.95 3.31 -4.14
C GLU A 12 7.03 2.31 -3.46
N ASN A 13 5.74 2.61 -3.38
CA ASN A 13 4.74 1.74 -2.79
C ASN A 13 3.34 2.04 -3.32
N ILE A 14 2.58 1.00 -3.59
CA ILE A 14 1.15 1.04 -3.85
C ILE A 14 0.46 0.27 -2.74
N VAL A 15 -0.62 0.83 -2.21
CA VAL A 15 -1.55 0.15 -1.33
C VAL A 15 -2.86 -0.06 -2.09
N ALA A 16 -3.32 -1.30 -2.12
CA ALA A 16 -4.58 -1.66 -2.74
C ALA A 16 -5.46 -2.38 -1.72
N SER A 17 -6.75 -2.17 -1.76
CA SER A 17 -7.68 -2.83 -0.85
C SER A 17 -8.99 -3.20 -1.53
N GLY A 18 -9.68 -4.16 -0.94
CA GLY A 18 -10.98 -4.57 -1.42
C GLY A 18 -11.45 -5.89 -0.83
N ALA A 19 -12.49 -6.47 -1.41
CA ALA A 19 -13.07 -7.74 -0.99
C ALA A 19 -12.61 -8.87 -1.91
N ILE A 20 -12.20 -9.98 -1.30
CA ILE A 20 -11.74 -11.21 -1.99
C ILE A 20 -12.59 -12.45 -1.67
N ALA A 21 -13.36 -12.39 -0.61
CA ALA A 21 -14.30 -13.42 -0.18
C ALA A 21 -15.46 -12.78 0.59
N GLU A 22 -16.53 -13.50 0.83
CA GLU A 22 -17.64 -13.03 1.69
C GLU A 22 -17.25 -13.09 3.17
N SER A 23 -16.49 -14.10 3.54
CA SER A 23 -15.90 -14.29 4.87
C SER A 23 -14.66 -15.18 4.77
N ILE A 24 -13.75 -15.04 5.73
CA ILE A 24 -12.51 -15.82 5.77
C ILE A 24 -12.31 -16.35 7.18
N ASP A 25 -12.17 -17.68 7.28
CA ASP A 25 -11.67 -18.31 8.50
C ASP A 25 -10.14 -18.09 8.58
N LEU A 26 -9.74 -17.12 9.41
CA LEU A 26 -8.34 -16.73 9.55
C LEU A 26 -7.50 -17.82 10.24
N VAL A 27 -8.10 -18.66 11.07
CA VAL A 27 -7.42 -19.78 11.72
C VAL A 27 -7.07 -20.83 10.66
N ALA A 28 -8.07 -21.28 9.90
CA ALA A 28 -7.87 -22.23 8.81
C ALA A 28 -6.85 -21.74 7.77
N LEU A 29 -6.86 -20.42 7.47
CA LEU A 29 -5.92 -19.82 6.55
C LEU A 29 -4.48 -19.88 7.10
N SER A 30 -4.28 -19.46 8.36
CA SER A 30 -2.96 -19.40 8.98
C SER A 30 -2.34 -20.78 9.23
N GLU A 31 -3.15 -21.79 9.47
CA GLU A 31 -2.68 -23.18 9.65
C GLU A 31 -2.24 -23.86 8.35
N LYS A 32 -2.87 -23.49 7.22
CA LYS A 32 -2.64 -24.15 5.93
C LYS A 32 -1.67 -23.42 5.01
N ILE A 33 -1.44 -22.14 5.28
CA ILE A 33 -0.62 -21.30 4.41
C ILE A 33 0.63 -20.84 5.15
N GLU A 34 1.79 -21.18 4.61
CA GLU A 34 3.09 -20.72 5.10
C GLU A 34 3.19 -19.19 4.98
N ASN A 35 3.93 -18.57 5.90
CA ASN A 35 4.10 -17.12 5.98
C ASN A 35 2.79 -16.32 6.21
N CYS A 36 1.74 -17.00 6.66
CA CYS A 36 0.49 -16.40 7.08
C CYS A 36 0.37 -16.49 8.61
N GLU A 37 0.55 -15.36 9.28
CA GLU A 37 0.55 -15.24 10.74
C GLU A 37 -0.76 -14.66 11.26
N LEU A 38 -1.35 -15.30 12.26
CA LEU A 38 -2.52 -14.80 12.97
C LEU A 38 -2.16 -14.52 14.43
N ASN A 39 -2.08 -13.25 14.80
CA ASN A 39 -1.86 -12.82 16.18
C ASN A 39 -2.92 -11.78 16.58
N LYS A 40 -4.05 -12.26 17.06
CA LYS A 40 -5.21 -11.44 17.44
C LYS A 40 -4.93 -10.40 18.53
N LYS A 41 -3.86 -10.58 19.33
CA LYS A 41 -3.44 -9.61 20.35
C LYS A 41 -2.76 -8.38 19.76
N ARG A 42 -2.09 -8.55 18.61
CA ARG A 42 -1.35 -7.47 17.93
C ARG A 42 -2.15 -6.83 16.80
N PHE A 43 -2.94 -7.64 16.10
CA PHE A 43 -3.66 -7.19 14.91
C PHE A 43 -4.94 -8.04 14.69
N PRO A 44 -6.09 -7.44 14.36
CA PRO A 44 -7.37 -8.15 14.23
C PRO A 44 -7.51 -8.97 12.94
N GLY A 45 -6.48 -9.09 12.13
CA GLY A 45 -6.43 -9.86 10.90
C GLY A 45 -5.25 -10.81 10.84
N ALA A 46 -5.14 -11.57 9.75
CA ALA A 46 -3.97 -12.36 9.42
C ALA A 46 -3.01 -11.54 8.56
N VAL A 47 -1.71 -11.68 8.80
CA VAL A 47 -0.64 -11.06 8.00
C VAL A 47 0.00 -12.13 7.13
N TYR A 48 -0.25 -12.07 5.83
CA TYR A 48 0.33 -12.99 4.86
C TYR A 48 1.46 -12.30 4.09
N ARG A 49 2.68 -12.84 4.19
CA ARG A 49 3.86 -12.31 3.50
C ARG A 49 4.19 -13.13 2.28
N ILE A 50 3.95 -12.58 1.11
CA ILE A 50 4.32 -13.15 -0.19
C ILE A 50 5.76 -12.74 -0.47
N GLN A 51 6.59 -13.71 -0.92
CA GLN A 51 8.03 -13.48 -1.16
C GLN A 51 8.32 -12.99 -2.57
N ASP A 52 7.57 -13.47 -3.54
CA ASP A 52 7.72 -13.09 -4.95
C ASP A 52 6.33 -13.05 -5.64
N PRO A 53 5.84 -11.87 -6.01
CA PRO A 53 6.38 -10.54 -5.69
C PRO A 53 6.37 -10.25 -4.18
N LYS A 54 7.26 -9.40 -3.70
CA LYS A 54 7.40 -9.07 -2.27
C LYS A 54 6.25 -8.16 -1.81
N ILE A 55 5.19 -8.75 -1.30
CA ILE A 55 3.94 -8.08 -0.89
C ILE A 55 3.53 -8.57 0.49
N ALA A 56 3.03 -7.67 1.31
CA ALA A 56 2.32 -8.01 2.54
C ALA A 56 0.81 -7.82 2.35
N ALA A 57 0.06 -8.86 2.68
CA ALA A 57 -1.40 -8.85 2.64
C ALA A 57 -1.95 -8.91 4.07
N LEU A 58 -2.77 -7.94 4.43
CA LEU A 58 -3.53 -7.91 5.67
C LEU A 58 -4.94 -8.44 5.35
N ILE A 59 -5.26 -9.62 5.86
CA ILE A 59 -6.49 -10.35 5.54
C ILE A 59 -7.41 -10.33 6.75
N PHE A 60 -8.65 -9.93 6.54
CA PHE A 60 -9.66 -9.81 7.59
C PHE A 60 -10.73 -10.88 7.47
N SER A 61 -11.31 -11.26 8.60
CA SER A 61 -12.42 -12.24 8.64
C SER A 61 -13.64 -11.83 7.81
N SER A 62 -13.83 -10.53 7.59
CA SER A 62 -14.88 -9.97 6.75
C SER A 62 -14.71 -10.22 5.24
N GLY A 63 -13.64 -10.92 4.83
CA GLY A 63 -13.33 -11.13 3.42
C GLY A 63 -12.59 -9.97 2.75
N LYS A 64 -12.29 -8.90 3.49
CA LYS A 64 -11.47 -7.78 3.00
C LYS A 64 -9.97 -8.09 3.07
N VAL A 65 -9.23 -7.48 2.16
CA VAL A 65 -7.77 -7.53 2.13
C VAL A 65 -7.21 -6.12 1.89
N VAL A 66 -6.07 -5.86 2.50
CA VAL A 66 -5.22 -4.71 2.21
C VAL A 66 -3.86 -5.23 1.78
N LEU A 67 -3.40 -4.83 0.60
CA LEU A 67 -2.14 -5.22 0.00
C LEU A 67 -1.18 -4.04 0.02
N THR A 68 0.05 -4.24 0.45
CA THR A 68 1.09 -3.21 0.48
C THR A 68 2.44 -3.77 0.03
N GLY A 69 3.35 -2.90 -0.37
CA GLY A 69 4.65 -3.30 -0.96
C GLY A 69 4.59 -3.48 -2.47
N ILE A 70 3.49 -3.13 -3.10
CA ILE A 70 3.27 -3.23 -4.54
C ILE A 70 4.00 -2.07 -5.24
N ARG A 71 4.66 -2.35 -6.36
CA ARG A 71 5.39 -1.34 -7.14
C ARG A 71 4.92 -1.15 -8.57
N ASN A 72 4.09 -2.06 -9.07
CA ASN A 72 3.50 -2.00 -10.41
C ASN A 72 2.24 -2.86 -10.51
N ASP A 73 1.48 -2.69 -11.59
CA ASP A 73 0.23 -3.42 -11.83
C ASP A 73 0.43 -4.93 -11.94
N LYS A 74 1.55 -5.37 -12.53
CA LYS A 74 1.87 -6.79 -12.65
C LYS A 74 2.05 -7.43 -11.26
N ALA A 75 2.77 -6.79 -10.36
CA ALA A 75 2.97 -7.27 -8.99
C ALA A 75 1.64 -7.34 -8.23
N LEU A 76 0.74 -6.39 -8.43
CA LEU A 76 -0.61 -6.43 -7.86
C LEU A 76 -1.40 -7.64 -8.36
N ALA A 77 -1.40 -7.86 -9.68
CA ALA A 77 -2.12 -8.99 -10.29
C ALA A 77 -1.55 -10.35 -9.83
N ASP A 78 -0.23 -10.50 -9.82
CA ASP A 78 0.45 -11.72 -9.39
C ASP A 78 0.21 -11.99 -7.90
N GLY A 79 0.32 -10.97 -7.05
CA GLY A 79 0.05 -11.08 -5.62
C GLY A 79 -1.39 -11.47 -5.31
N LEU A 80 -2.34 -10.88 -6.01
CA LEU A 80 -3.76 -11.22 -5.87
C LEU A 80 -4.03 -12.66 -6.30
N ALA A 81 -3.44 -13.12 -7.41
CA ALA A 81 -3.57 -14.49 -7.88
C ALA A 81 -3.04 -15.51 -6.85
N ILE A 82 -1.90 -15.21 -6.21
CA ILE A 82 -1.34 -16.03 -5.14
C ILE A 82 -2.29 -16.11 -3.95
N ILE A 83 -2.87 -14.99 -3.52
CA ILE A 83 -3.82 -14.95 -2.40
C ILE A 83 -5.06 -15.77 -2.71
N ILE A 84 -5.64 -15.60 -3.89
CA ILE A 84 -6.82 -16.36 -4.33
C ILE A 84 -6.52 -17.87 -4.34
N LYS A 85 -5.35 -18.28 -4.83
CA LYS A 85 -4.91 -19.67 -4.79
C LYS A 85 -4.77 -20.19 -3.35
N SER A 86 -4.24 -19.37 -2.45
CA SER A 86 -4.09 -19.69 -1.03
C SER A 86 -5.43 -19.84 -0.33
N LEU A 87 -6.41 -18.98 -0.61
CA LEU A 87 -7.78 -19.14 -0.10
C LEU A 87 -8.38 -20.48 -0.51
N LYS A 88 -8.29 -20.84 -1.80
CA LYS A 88 -8.78 -22.13 -2.32
C LYS A 88 -8.08 -23.30 -1.63
N LYS A 89 -6.76 -23.24 -1.44
CA LYS A 89 -5.99 -24.27 -0.71
C LYS A 89 -6.46 -24.41 0.74
N ALA A 90 -6.85 -23.31 1.37
CA ALA A 90 -7.40 -23.31 2.72
C ALA A 90 -8.88 -23.74 2.79
N GLY A 91 -9.52 -24.05 1.65
CA GLY A 91 -10.95 -24.41 1.59
C GLY A 91 -11.89 -23.22 1.65
N ILE A 92 -11.38 -22.01 1.48
CA ILE A 92 -12.16 -20.77 1.49
C ILE A 92 -12.54 -20.42 0.06
N LYS A 93 -13.83 -20.17 -0.18
CA LYS A 93 -14.34 -19.79 -1.51
C LYS A 93 -14.07 -18.31 -1.77
N PRO A 94 -13.23 -17.96 -2.76
CA PRO A 94 -13.03 -16.57 -3.13
C PRO A 94 -14.24 -16.05 -3.94
N LEU A 95 -14.37 -14.73 -4.00
CA LEU A 95 -15.32 -14.09 -4.93
C LEU A 95 -14.93 -14.42 -6.38
N LYS A 96 -15.92 -14.53 -7.25
CA LYS A 96 -15.69 -14.75 -8.70
C LYS A 96 -14.95 -13.56 -9.32
N GLU A 97 -15.31 -12.35 -8.89
CA GLU A 97 -14.73 -11.10 -9.32
C GLU A 97 -14.30 -10.27 -8.08
N PRO A 98 -13.07 -10.44 -7.62
CA PRO A 98 -12.54 -9.62 -6.53
C PRO A 98 -12.50 -8.14 -6.95
N ARG A 99 -13.04 -7.28 -6.11
CA ARG A 99 -13.02 -5.82 -6.35
C ARG A 99 -11.89 -5.19 -5.54
N ILE A 100 -10.75 -5.03 -6.18
CA ILE A 100 -9.56 -4.41 -5.58
C ILE A 100 -9.33 -3.06 -6.24
N ALA A 101 -9.16 -2.03 -5.42
CA ALA A 101 -8.84 -0.68 -5.86
C ALA A 101 -7.54 -0.20 -5.22
N ILE A 102 -6.76 0.58 -5.94
CA ILE A 102 -5.62 1.30 -5.39
C ILE A 102 -6.16 2.40 -4.49
N THR A 103 -5.73 2.39 -3.22
CA THR A 103 -6.19 3.34 -2.20
C THR A 103 -5.11 4.32 -1.77
N ASN A 104 -3.84 3.99 -2.03
CA ASN A 104 -2.72 4.89 -1.79
C ASN A 104 -1.54 4.58 -2.72
N MET A 105 -0.78 5.59 -3.07
CA MET A 105 0.45 5.47 -3.86
C MET A 105 1.50 6.41 -3.30
N VAL A 106 2.71 5.88 -3.09
CA VAL A 106 3.88 6.67 -2.72
C VAL A 106 4.85 6.67 -3.88
N CYS A 107 5.23 7.86 -4.32
CA CYS A 107 6.20 8.07 -5.38
C CYS A 107 7.36 8.91 -4.86
N SER A 108 8.52 8.75 -5.46
CA SER A 108 9.69 9.59 -5.21
C SER A 108 10.20 10.21 -6.51
N TYR A 109 10.74 11.41 -6.38
CA TYR A 109 11.36 12.13 -7.47
C TYR A 109 12.62 12.83 -7.00
N ASN A 110 13.73 12.64 -7.71
CA ASN A 110 14.98 13.33 -7.39
C ASN A 110 15.08 14.62 -8.20
N LEU A 111 15.07 15.75 -7.50
CA LEU A 111 15.18 17.08 -8.12
C LEU A 111 16.58 17.39 -8.66
N GLY A 112 17.59 16.57 -8.36
CA GLY A 112 18.96 16.71 -8.84
C GLY A 112 19.75 17.90 -8.24
N LYS A 113 19.22 18.54 -7.19
CA LYS A 113 19.84 19.68 -6.53
C LYS A 113 19.50 19.76 -5.06
N TYR A 114 20.39 20.39 -4.30
CA TYR A 114 20.16 20.65 -2.88
C TYR A 114 19.05 21.68 -2.68
N ILE A 115 18.17 21.40 -1.72
CA ILE A 115 17.09 22.28 -1.31
C ILE A 115 17.26 22.62 0.17
N ASN A 116 17.29 23.92 0.48
CA ASN A 116 17.34 24.38 1.87
C ASN A 116 15.91 24.44 2.43
N LEU A 117 15.54 23.45 3.24
CA LEU A 117 14.19 23.32 3.80
C LEU A 117 13.87 24.46 4.76
N ASN A 118 14.82 24.95 5.57
CA ASN A 118 14.62 26.09 6.45
C ASN A 118 14.21 27.34 5.67
N LYS A 119 14.86 27.58 4.53
CA LYS A 119 14.54 28.71 3.67
C LYS A 119 13.15 28.58 3.06
N ILE A 120 12.74 27.36 2.69
CA ILE A 120 11.40 27.11 2.16
C ILE A 120 10.34 27.43 3.20
N VAL A 121 10.48 26.96 4.43
CA VAL A 121 9.51 27.22 5.53
C VAL A 121 9.30 28.71 5.73
N VAL A 122 10.38 29.51 5.72
CA VAL A 122 10.29 30.96 5.92
C VAL A 122 9.71 31.69 4.70
N THR A 123 9.94 31.15 3.49
CA THR A 123 9.57 31.85 2.23
C THR A 123 8.17 31.48 1.76
N LEU A 124 7.77 30.23 1.95
CA LEU A 124 6.44 29.75 1.59
C LEU A 124 5.49 30.02 2.77
N ASN A 125 4.68 31.03 2.66
CA ASN A 125 3.61 31.33 3.63
C ASN A 125 2.39 30.44 3.33
N VAL A 126 2.53 29.12 3.50
CA VAL A 126 1.49 28.12 3.21
C VAL A 126 1.06 27.46 4.51
N GLU A 127 -0.24 27.38 4.75
CA GLU A 127 -0.80 26.89 6.02
C GLU A 127 -0.60 25.40 6.30
N ASN A 128 -0.28 24.60 5.26
CA ASN A 128 -0.21 23.14 5.35
C ASN A 128 1.23 22.60 5.31
N ILE A 129 2.18 23.32 5.90
CA ILE A 129 3.57 22.90 6.02
C ILE A 129 3.85 22.43 7.44
N GLU A 130 4.42 21.23 7.57
CA GLU A 130 4.98 20.71 8.80
C GLU A 130 6.48 20.48 8.64
N TYR A 131 7.30 21.10 9.49
CA TYR A 131 8.74 20.93 9.48
C TYR A 131 9.29 20.95 10.90
N GLU A 132 9.58 19.76 11.41
CA GLU A 132 10.17 19.53 12.72
C GLU A 132 11.40 18.62 12.58
N PRO A 133 12.57 19.19 12.25
CA PRO A 133 13.77 18.42 11.89
C PRO A 133 14.28 17.51 13.01
N GLU A 134 13.91 17.76 14.27
CA GLU A 134 14.26 16.90 15.42
C GLU A 134 13.44 15.61 15.46
N GLN A 135 12.23 15.59 14.89
CA GLN A 135 11.35 14.44 14.83
C GLN A 135 11.41 13.73 13.47
N PHE A 136 11.45 14.51 12.39
CA PHE A 136 11.51 14.02 11.02
C PHE A 136 12.36 14.96 10.15
N PRO A 137 13.37 14.44 9.41
CA PRO A 137 14.31 15.28 8.67
C PRO A 137 13.74 15.95 7.43
N GLY A 138 12.55 15.56 6.98
CA GLY A 138 11.88 16.11 5.82
C GLY A 138 10.87 17.20 6.16
N LEU A 139 10.56 18.05 5.18
CA LEU A 139 9.45 18.98 5.24
C LEU A 139 8.23 18.32 4.62
N CYS A 140 7.10 18.33 5.32
CA CYS A 140 5.83 17.84 4.82
C CYS A 140 4.97 18.99 4.34
N LEU A 141 4.47 18.87 3.10
CA LEU A 141 3.48 19.76 2.52
C LEU A 141 2.24 18.94 2.22
N LEU A 142 1.14 19.25 2.89
CA LEU A 142 -0.09 18.49 2.83
C LEU A 142 -1.10 19.15 1.88
N TYR A 143 -1.62 18.37 0.95
CA TYR A 143 -2.73 18.76 0.07
C TYR A 143 -3.93 17.86 0.32
N THR A 144 -5.13 18.42 0.15
CA THR A 144 -6.36 17.64 0.03
C THR A 144 -6.72 17.46 -1.44
N SER A 145 -7.48 16.42 -1.78
CA SER A 145 -7.91 16.15 -3.16
C SER A 145 -8.71 17.30 -3.78
N ASP A 146 -9.39 18.08 -2.96
CA ASP A 146 -10.21 19.23 -3.40
C ASP A 146 -9.35 20.43 -3.85
N ALA A 147 -8.08 20.49 -3.42
CA ALA A 147 -7.14 21.55 -3.84
C ALA A 147 -6.47 21.27 -5.19
N ALA A 148 -6.60 20.08 -5.74
CA ALA A 148 -6.01 19.69 -7.03
C ALA A 148 -6.94 19.94 -8.22
N ASP A 149 -8.23 20.23 -7.97
CA ASP A 149 -9.27 20.46 -8.98
C ASP A 149 -9.50 21.96 -9.30
N GLU A 150 -8.74 22.87 -8.68
CA GLU A 150 -8.66 24.29 -9.02
C GLU A 150 -7.39 24.55 -9.87
#